data_10212c97cacf99c3aaf9bd2231ab5c6c
#
_entry.id   10212c97cacf99c3aaf9bd2231ab5c6c
#
_cell.length_a   1.000
_cell.length_b   1.000
_cell.length_c   1.000
_cell.angle_alpha   90.00
_cell.angle_beta   90.00
_cell.angle_gamma   90.00
#
_symmetry.space_group_name_H-M   'P 1'
#
loop_
_entity.id
_entity.type
_entity.pdbx_description
1 polymer ?
#
loop_
_entity_poly.entity_id
_entity_poly.type
_entity_poly.pdbx_seq_one_letter_code
_entity_poly.pdbx_strand_id
1 'polypeptide(L)'
;MNIISIIIAIILFSIIVIFHELGHFWLAKANGIKVNEFCLGLGPTLFGVQRGETKYSIKLLPFGGACIMEGEDESSGDDRAFNNKSVWARISVVFAGPFFNFIMAFIFALIIICSVGYDSPKLAGVIEGYAAEEAGIKAGDEIVKLNNTNIHFYREISLYSMLHEGETVDVTYLRDGKKHTTTLKPKYDETTKRYLYGFNVSGERTKPGLGKALLYSCYEVKYNIYTTIEGLKMLCTGAASVNNLSGPVGIVKNMGDTYEQAVSMSGVWLGILNMLNWGVLISANLGVMNLLPLPALDGGRLVFLIVEAIRRKRVDTEKEGYVHLVGIVLLLLLMVVVMFNDIRKLIV
;
A
#
# COMPACT_ATOMS: atom_id res chain seq x y z
N MET A 1 23.82 -1.88 6.98
CA MET A 1 22.96 -1.34 5.92
C MET A 1 23.85 -0.90 4.78
N ASN A 2 23.68 -1.53 3.60
CA ASN A 2 24.52 -1.25 2.44
C ASN A 2 24.07 0.08 1.78
N ILE A 3 25.01 0.86 1.25
CA ILE A 3 24.73 2.13 0.56
C ILE A 3 23.82 1.93 -0.67
N ILE A 4 23.94 0.78 -1.33
CA ILE A 4 23.08 0.40 -2.48
C ILE A 4 21.62 0.29 -2.04
N SER A 5 21.34 -0.30 -0.89
CA SER A 5 20.00 -0.45 -0.34
C SER A 5 19.33 0.90 -0.08
N ILE A 6 20.10 1.86 0.44
CA ILE A 6 19.62 3.22 0.68
C ILE A 6 19.27 3.91 -0.64
N ILE A 7 20.15 3.80 -1.65
CA ILE A 7 19.93 4.41 -2.97
C ILE A 7 18.67 3.82 -3.62
N ILE A 8 18.51 2.50 -3.60
CA ILE A 8 17.34 1.83 -4.17
C ILE A 8 16.06 2.28 -3.45
N ALA A 9 16.08 2.35 -2.13
CA ALA A 9 14.93 2.81 -1.35
C ALA A 9 14.56 4.26 -1.70
N ILE A 10 15.54 5.17 -1.77
CA ILE A 10 15.31 6.56 -2.14
C ILE A 10 14.71 6.65 -3.54
N ILE A 11 15.24 5.92 -4.51
CA ILE A 11 14.72 5.91 -5.89
C ILE A 11 13.26 5.41 -5.90
N LEU A 12 12.97 4.30 -5.23
CA LEU A 12 11.62 3.72 -5.19
C LEU A 12 10.62 4.68 -4.54
N PHE A 13 10.97 5.24 -3.38
CA PHE A 13 10.14 6.25 -2.71
C PHE A 13 9.92 7.48 -3.57
N SER A 14 10.98 7.99 -4.23
CA SER A 14 10.85 9.13 -5.14
C SER A 14 9.89 8.85 -6.29
N ILE A 15 9.95 7.68 -6.90
CA ILE A 15 9.04 7.27 -7.97
C ILE A 15 7.58 7.24 -7.45
N ILE A 16 7.34 6.64 -6.28
CA ILE A 16 6.00 6.54 -5.69
C ILE A 16 5.44 7.92 -5.39
N VAL A 17 6.24 8.81 -4.80
CA VAL A 17 5.82 10.17 -4.47
C VAL A 17 5.56 11.00 -5.73
N ILE A 18 6.46 10.96 -6.73
CA ILE A 18 6.22 11.66 -8.00
C ILE A 18 4.90 11.23 -8.64
N PHE A 19 4.61 9.93 -8.59
CA PHE A 19 3.40 9.41 -9.19
C PHE A 19 2.13 9.82 -8.43
N HIS A 20 2.23 9.93 -7.12
CA HIS A 20 1.19 10.49 -6.26
C HIS A 20 0.92 11.97 -6.63
N GLU A 21 1.96 12.80 -6.63
CA GLU A 21 1.86 14.23 -7.00
C GLU A 21 1.37 14.43 -8.44
N LEU A 22 1.75 13.48 -9.34
CA LEU A 22 1.28 13.50 -10.73
C LEU A 22 -0.24 13.32 -10.82
N GLY A 23 -0.85 12.58 -9.91
CA GLY A 23 -2.29 12.46 -9.78
C GLY A 23 -2.95 13.82 -9.54
N HIS A 24 -2.49 14.55 -8.53
CA HIS A 24 -2.95 15.92 -8.24
C HIS A 24 -2.73 16.85 -9.43
N PHE A 25 -1.54 16.80 -10.00
CA PHE A 25 -1.16 17.66 -11.14
C PHE A 25 -2.08 17.46 -12.35
N TRP A 26 -2.30 16.20 -12.76
CA TRP A 26 -3.12 15.92 -13.95
C TRP A 26 -4.57 16.32 -13.76
N LEU A 27 -5.14 16.01 -12.60
CA LEU A 27 -6.53 16.38 -12.31
C LEU A 27 -6.69 17.89 -12.08
N ALA A 28 -5.69 18.58 -11.51
CA ALA A 28 -5.68 20.03 -11.41
C ALA A 28 -5.72 20.67 -12.80
N LYS A 29 -4.81 20.25 -13.71
CA LYS A 29 -4.79 20.76 -15.10
C LYS A 29 -6.07 20.41 -15.85
N ALA A 30 -6.63 19.21 -15.70
CA ALA A 30 -7.88 18.81 -16.34
C ALA A 30 -9.09 19.65 -15.88
N ASN A 31 -9.08 20.13 -14.63
CA ASN A 31 -10.11 21.02 -14.08
C ASN A 31 -9.79 22.53 -14.29
N GLY A 32 -8.75 22.86 -15.06
CA GLY A 32 -8.35 24.23 -15.34
C GLY A 32 -7.85 24.97 -14.09
N ILE A 33 -7.22 24.26 -13.17
CA ILE A 33 -6.54 24.83 -12.00
C ILE A 33 -5.10 25.17 -12.40
N LYS A 34 -4.65 26.33 -12.00
CA LYS A 34 -3.27 26.77 -12.23
C LYS A 34 -2.34 26.08 -11.24
N VAL A 35 -1.34 25.37 -11.74
CA VAL A 35 -0.29 24.76 -10.93
C VAL A 35 0.95 25.63 -11.01
N ASN A 36 1.35 26.20 -9.88
CA ASN A 36 2.49 27.11 -9.78
C ASN A 36 3.82 26.35 -9.78
N GLU A 37 3.90 25.25 -8.98
CA GLU A 37 5.13 24.45 -8.91
C GLU A 37 4.77 22.96 -8.80
N PHE A 38 5.52 22.15 -9.53
CA PHE A 38 5.55 20.68 -9.37
C PHE A 38 6.98 20.30 -8.96
N CYS A 39 7.16 19.82 -7.73
CA CYS A 39 8.49 19.56 -7.22
C CYS A 39 8.67 18.15 -6.67
N LEU A 40 9.89 17.65 -6.83
CA LEU A 40 10.39 16.47 -6.16
C LEU A 40 11.29 16.88 -5.00
N GLY A 41 11.00 16.37 -3.81
CA GLY A 41 11.76 16.65 -2.60
C GLY A 41 11.26 17.85 -1.82
N LEU A 42 11.93 18.12 -0.70
CA LEU A 42 11.62 19.21 0.24
C LEU A 42 12.84 20.14 0.42
N GLY A 43 12.58 21.36 0.89
CA GLY A 43 13.62 22.34 1.21
C GLY A 43 13.96 23.26 0.03
N PRO A 44 15.18 23.84 0.01
CA PRO A 44 15.60 24.78 -1.04
C PRO A 44 15.71 24.10 -2.42
N THR A 45 15.36 24.86 -3.46
CA THR A 45 15.44 24.38 -4.85
C THR A 45 16.90 24.25 -5.28
N LEU A 46 17.32 23.06 -5.70
CA LEU A 46 18.62 22.80 -6.31
C LEU A 46 18.61 23.10 -7.81
N PHE A 47 17.56 22.65 -8.48
CA PHE A 47 17.38 22.83 -9.90
C PHE A 47 15.89 23.10 -10.20
N GLY A 48 15.63 24.01 -11.12
CA GLY A 48 14.24 24.33 -11.51
C GLY A 48 14.17 24.88 -12.92
N VAL A 49 13.13 24.49 -13.66
CA VAL A 49 12.85 24.94 -15.02
C VAL A 49 11.40 25.42 -15.08
N GLN A 50 11.21 26.66 -15.57
CA GLN A 50 9.88 27.17 -15.87
C GLN A 50 9.43 26.66 -17.25
N ARG A 51 8.27 25.98 -17.27
CA ARG A 51 7.66 25.54 -18.53
C ARG A 51 6.19 25.97 -18.56
N GLY A 52 5.91 26.98 -19.37
CA GLY A 52 4.61 27.62 -19.35
C GLY A 52 4.36 28.32 -18.01
N GLU A 53 3.24 28.03 -17.39
CA GLU A 53 2.86 28.60 -16.09
C GLU A 53 3.38 27.80 -14.88
N THR A 54 3.91 26.59 -15.09
CA THR A 54 4.35 25.70 -14.01
C THR A 54 5.87 25.66 -13.93
N LYS A 55 6.40 25.84 -12.71
CA LYS A 55 7.81 25.61 -12.40
C LYS A 55 7.99 24.12 -12.01
N TYR A 56 8.88 23.44 -12.70
CA TYR A 56 9.30 22.06 -12.36
C TYR A 56 10.62 22.14 -11.60
N SER A 57 10.69 21.58 -10.40
CA SER A 57 11.88 21.72 -9.57
C SER A 57 12.27 20.43 -8.82
N ILE A 58 13.57 20.33 -8.55
CA ILE A 58 14.16 19.32 -7.67
C ILE A 58 14.72 20.05 -6.45
N LYS A 59 14.33 19.63 -5.26
CA LYS A 59 14.72 20.22 -3.98
C LYS A 59 15.79 19.39 -3.29
N LEU A 60 16.42 19.98 -2.26
CA LEU A 60 17.63 19.41 -1.62
C LEU A 60 17.39 18.05 -0.95
N LEU A 61 16.28 17.89 -0.25
CA LEU A 61 15.96 16.65 0.43
C LEU A 61 15.18 15.73 -0.51
N PRO A 62 15.69 14.55 -0.88
CA PRO A 62 15.06 13.66 -1.86
C PRO A 62 13.87 12.88 -1.27
N PHE A 63 13.19 13.45 -0.29
CA PHE A 63 12.02 12.88 0.35
C PHE A 63 10.82 13.78 0.11
N GLY A 64 9.67 13.18 -0.25
CA GLY A 64 8.45 13.92 -0.51
C GLY A 64 8.41 14.54 -1.91
N GLY A 65 7.36 15.29 -2.16
CA GLY A 65 7.07 16.07 -3.35
C GLY A 65 5.96 17.04 -3.03
N ALA A 66 5.64 17.91 -3.97
CA ALA A 66 4.47 18.79 -3.87
C ALA A 66 3.99 19.23 -5.25
N CYS A 67 2.68 19.26 -5.39
CA CYS A 67 1.98 19.91 -6.48
C CYS A 67 1.33 21.21 -5.94
N ILE A 68 2.02 22.33 -6.02
CA ILE A 68 1.57 23.61 -5.46
C ILE A 68 0.59 24.27 -6.42
N MET A 69 -0.67 24.33 -6.02
CA MET A 69 -1.75 24.93 -6.80
C MET A 69 -2.04 26.37 -6.35
N GLU A 70 -2.45 27.20 -7.29
CA GLU A 70 -2.88 28.57 -6.98
C GLU A 70 -4.10 28.55 -6.07
N GLY A 71 -4.07 29.33 -5.00
CA GLY A 71 -5.21 29.49 -4.09
C GLY A 71 -5.62 28.20 -3.37
N GLU A 72 -4.67 27.31 -3.08
CA GLU A 72 -4.93 26.07 -2.35
C GLU A 72 -5.03 26.31 -0.84
N ASP A 73 -4.05 27.00 -0.27
CA ASP A 73 -3.96 27.29 1.16
C ASP A 73 -4.32 28.75 1.51
N GLU A 74 -4.39 29.62 0.50
CA GLU A 74 -4.72 31.03 0.66
C GLU A 74 -5.81 31.45 -0.34
N SER A 75 -6.52 32.53 0.00
CA SER A 75 -7.49 33.09 -0.95
C SER A 75 -6.76 33.79 -2.12
N SER A 76 -7.09 33.43 -3.34
CA SER A 76 -6.58 34.05 -4.56
C SER A 76 -7.71 34.66 -5.39
N GLY A 77 -7.42 35.78 -6.02
CA GLY A 77 -8.34 36.41 -6.98
C GLY A 77 -8.32 35.80 -8.39
N ASP A 78 -7.48 34.77 -8.64
CA ASP A 78 -7.40 34.09 -9.94
C ASP A 78 -8.59 33.15 -10.10
N ASP A 79 -9.34 33.25 -11.19
CA ASP A 79 -10.48 32.36 -11.51
C ASP A 79 -10.05 30.89 -11.65
N ARG A 80 -8.75 30.64 -11.84
CA ARG A 80 -8.15 29.31 -11.91
C ARG A 80 -7.59 28.82 -10.57
N ALA A 81 -7.83 29.55 -9.49
CA ALA A 81 -7.44 29.13 -8.16
C ALA A 81 -8.23 27.89 -7.73
N PHE A 82 -7.58 26.96 -7.02
CA PHE A 82 -8.16 25.72 -6.48
C PHE A 82 -9.46 26.03 -5.71
N ASN A 83 -9.41 27.00 -4.81
CA ASN A 83 -10.56 27.37 -3.99
C ASN A 83 -11.72 28.00 -4.81
N ASN A 84 -11.48 28.50 -6.02
CA ASN A 84 -12.53 29.08 -6.88
C ASN A 84 -13.22 28.03 -7.78
N LYS A 85 -12.76 26.78 -7.78
CA LYS A 85 -13.36 25.68 -8.52
C LYS A 85 -14.53 25.05 -7.75
N SER A 86 -15.36 24.30 -8.49
CA SER A 86 -16.47 23.53 -7.87
C SER A 86 -15.93 22.54 -6.84
N VAL A 87 -16.74 22.22 -5.83
CA VAL A 87 -16.34 21.26 -4.79
C VAL A 87 -16.00 19.89 -5.38
N TRP A 88 -16.69 19.45 -6.43
CA TRP A 88 -16.43 18.18 -7.10
C TRP A 88 -15.09 18.17 -7.86
N ALA A 89 -14.73 19.28 -8.49
CA ALA A 89 -13.40 19.43 -9.10
C ALA A 89 -12.29 19.33 -8.05
N ARG A 90 -12.47 20.00 -6.91
CA ARG A 90 -11.51 19.94 -5.79
C ARG A 90 -11.41 18.54 -5.20
N ILE A 91 -12.54 17.84 -4.98
CA ILE A 91 -12.57 16.44 -4.53
C ILE A 91 -11.80 15.56 -5.52
N SER A 92 -12.05 15.70 -6.83
CA SER A 92 -11.37 14.89 -7.84
C SER A 92 -9.86 15.09 -7.83
N VAL A 93 -9.39 16.31 -7.63
CA VAL A 93 -7.96 16.63 -7.55
C VAL A 93 -7.32 16.02 -6.30
N VAL A 94 -7.93 16.21 -5.13
CA VAL A 94 -7.37 15.69 -3.88
C VAL A 94 -7.41 14.14 -3.86
N PHE A 95 -8.47 13.51 -4.36
CA PHE A 95 -8.58 12.06 -4.46
C PHE A 95 -7.57 11.45 -5.45
N ALA A 96 -7.14 12.22 -6.46
CA ALA A 96 -6.28 11.71 -7.52
C ALA A 96 -4.90 11.25 -7.02
N GLY A 97 -4.30 11.92 -6.03
CA GLY A 97 -3.02 11.51 -5.45
C GLY A 97 -3.06 10.07 -4.93
N PRO A 98 -3.90 9.76 -3.93
CA PRO A 98 -4.09 8.39 -3.44
C PRO A 98 -4.48 7.40 -4.53
N PHE A 99 -5.34 7.78 -5.45
CA PHE A 99 -5.78 6.91 -6.55
C PHE A 99 -4.62 6.53 -7.48
N PHE A 100 -3.72 7.46 -7.78
CA PHE A 100 -2.53 7.19 -8.58
C PHE A 100 -1.56 6.23 -7.88
N ASN A 101 -1.51 6.21 -6.55
CA ASN A 101 -0.77 5.20 -5.82
C ASN A 101 -1.32 3.79 -6.05
N PHE A 102 -2.63 3.61 -6.13
CA PHE A 102 -3.21 2.30 -6.49
C PHE A 102 -2.92 1.91 -7.94
N ILE A 103 -2.91 2.88 -8.86
CA ILE A 103 -2.49 2.65 -10.25
C ILE A 103 -1.02 2.20 -10.29
N MET A 104 -0.13 2.85 -9.54
CA MET A 104 1.29 2.48 -9.47
C MET A 104 1.46 1.07 -8.90
N ALA A 105 0.78 0.75 -7.80
CA ALA A 105 0.77 -0.59 -7.23
C ALA A 105 0.31 -1.64 -8.25
N PHE A 106 -0.74 -1.34 -9.02
CA PHE A 106 -1.23 -2.19 -10.11
C PHE A 106 -0.17 -2.40 -11.21
N ILE A 107 0.50 -1.35 -11.66
CA ILE A 107 1.54 -1.43 -12.69
C ILE A 107 2.70 -2.31 -12.20
N PHE A 108 3.18 -2.12 -10.98
CA PHE A 108 4.24 -2.94 -10.41
C PHE A 108 3.82 -4.40 -10.25
N ALA A 109 2.61 -4.66 -9.76
CA ALA A 109 2.04 -6.00 -9.66
C ALA A 109 1.94 -6.68 -11.04
N LEU A 110 1.53 -5.94 -12.07
CA LEU A 110 1.43 -6.46 -13.43
C LEU A 110 2.80 -6.88 -13.98
N ILE A 111 3.83 -6.05 -13.78
CA ILE A 111 5.21 -6.37 -14.17
C ILE A 111 5.69 -7.66 -13.47
N ILE A 112 5.44 -7.80 -12.17
CA ILE A 112 5.83 -8.98 -11.38
C ILE A 112 5.09 -10.22 -11.90
N ILE A 113 3.77 -10.14 -12.02
CA ILE A 113 2.92 -11.29 -12.40
C ILE A 113 3.23 -11.75 -13.84
N CYS A 114 3.47 -10.82 -14.77
CA CYS A 114 3.90 -11.17 -16.12
C CYS A 114 5.30 -11.81 -16.16
N SER A 115 6.19 -11.39 -15.25
CA SER A 115 7.59 -11.89 -15.22
C SER A 115 7.71 -13.25 -14.57
N VAL A 116 7.18 -13.40 -13.34
CA VAL A 116 7.38 -14.60 -12.52
C VAL A 116 6.10 -15.32 -12.12
N GLY A 117 4.92 -14.81 -12.51
CA GLY A 117 3.64 -15.38 -12.14
C GLY A 117 3.18 -14.96 -10.73
N TYR A 118 2.14 -15.62 -10.22
CA TYR A 118 1.56 -15.40 -8.89
C TYR A 118 1.59 -16.66 -8.04
N ASP A 119 1.51 -16.51 -6.73
CA ASP A 119 1.43 -17.60 -5.74
C ASP A 119 0.02 -18.20 -5.72
N SER A 120 -0.17 -19.26 -6.51
CA SER A 120 -1.45 -19.98 -6.59
C SER A 120 -1.80 -20.66 -5.25
N PRO A 121 -3.07 -20.67 -4.83
CA PRO A 121 -3.52 -21.39 -3.63
C PRO A 121 -3.64 -22.91 -3.86
N LYS A 122 -2.84 -23.46 -4.80
CA LYS A 122 -2.73 -24.87 -5.07
C LYS A 122 -1.81 -25.56 -4.08
N LEU A 123 -2.28 -26.64 -3.47
CA LEU A 123 -1.55 -27.35 -2.44
C LEU A 123 -0.52 -28.31 -3.04
N ALA A 124 0.67 -28.36 -2.47
CA ALA A 124 1.65 -29.42 -2.71
C ALA A 124 1.29 -30.70 -1.93
N GLY A 125 0.53 -30.56 -0.86
CA GLY A 125 0.12 -31.63 0.01
C GLY A 125 -0.56 -31.12 1.26
N VAL A 126 -0.67 -31.99 2.24
CA VAL A 126 -1.15 -31.68 3.58
C VAL A 126 -0.15 -32.19 4.62
N ILE A 127 -0.16 -31.60 5.79
CA ILE A 127 0.69 -31.99 6.92
C ILE A 127 -0.06 -33.07 7.71
N GLU A 128 0.63 -34.17 7.96
CA GLU A 128 0.10 -35.33 8.71
C GLU A 128 -0.37 -34.92 10.11
N GLY A 129 -1.51 -35.45 10.53
CA GLY A 129 -2.09 -35.17 11.84
C GLY A 129 -2.87 -33.87 11.94
N TYR A 130 -2.98 -33.07 10.85
CA TYR A 130 -3.76 -31.82 10.84
C TYR A 130 -5.14 -31.98 10.18
N ALA A 131 -5.99 -30.97 10.38
CA ALA A 131 -7.39 -30.98 9.94
C ALA A 131 -7.57 -31.16 8.42
N ALA A 132 -6.65 -30.67 7.60
CA ALA A 132 -6.72 -30.80 6.15
C ALA A 132 -6.57 -32.27 5.70
N GLU A 133 -5.69 -33.06 6.35
CA GLU A 133 -5.53 -34.49 6.08
C GLU A 133 -6.78 -35.26 6.52
N GLU A 134 -7.29 -35.03 7.74
CA GLU A 134 -8.48 -35.68 8.27
C GLU A 134 -9.72 -35.43 7.39
N ALA A 135 -9.81 -34.27 6.77
CA ALA A 135 -10.88 -33.90 5.85
C ALA A 135 -10.69 -34.46 4.41
N GLY A 136 -9.61 -35.18 4.16
CA GLY A 136 -9.31 -35.79 2.86
C GLY A 136 -8.89 -34.82 1.78
N ILE A 137 -8.36 -33.62 2.14
CA ILE A 137 -7.71 -32.70 1.22
C ILE A 137 -6.37 -33.31 0.79
N LYS A 138 -5.98 -33.11 -0.47
CA LYS A 138 -4.81 -33.77 -1.08
C LYS A 138 -3.94 -32.78 -1.87
N ALA A 139 -2.74 -33.24 -2.20
CA ALA A 139 -1.89 -32.55 -3.16
C ALA A 139 -2.64 -32.32 -4.48
N GLY A 140 -2.48 -31.14 -5.06
CA GLY A 140 -3.14 -30.72 -6.29
C GLY A 140 -4.47 -30.01 -6.09
N ASP A 141 -5.08 -30.06 -4.90
CA ASP A 141 -6.29 -29.30 -4.60
C ASP A 141 -5.97 -27.81 -4.59
N GLU A 142 -6.87 -27.01 -5.14
CA GLU A 142 -6.75 -25.54 -5.16
C GLU A 142 -7.83 -24.94 -4.25
N ILE A 143 -7.40 -24.24 -3.21
CA ILE A 143 -8.32 -23.60 -2.26
C ILE A 143 -8.89 -22.33 -2.92
N VAL A 144 -10.21 -22.29 -3.07
CA VAL A 144 -10.88 -21.15 -3.75
C VAL A 144 -11.71 -20.31 -2.81
N LYS A 145 -12.07 -20.83 -1.61
CA LYS A 145 -12.88 -20.10 -0.65
C LYS A 145 -12.70 -20.61 0.77
N LEU A 146 -12.66 -19.68 1.74
CA LEU A 146 -12.71 -19.94 3.18
C LEU A 146 -13.91 -19.20 3.76
N ASN A 147 -14.90 -19.93 4.29
CA ASN A 147 -16.22 -19.39 4.61
C ASN A 147 -16.78 -18.56 3.43
N ASN A 148 -16.99 -17.26 3.63
CA ASN A 148 -17.47 -16.33 2.60
C ASN A 148 -16.35 -15.58 1.85
N THR A 149 -15.08 -15.82 2.19
CA THR A 149 -13.92 -15.12 1.62
C THR A 149 -13.36 -15.90 0.43
N ASN A 150 -13.36 -15.29 -0.76
CA ASN A 150 -12.71 -15.88 -1.93
C ASN A 150 -11.19 -15.79 -1.80
N ILE A 151 -10.50 -16.84 -2.19
CA ILE A 151 -9.06 -16.99 -2.12
C ILE A 151 -8.50 -16.98 -3.55
N HIS A 152 -7.53 -16.11 -3.80
CA HIS A 152 -6.84 -15.95 -5.09
C HIS A 152 -5.35 -16.23 -4.98
N PHE A 153 -4.78 -16.02 -3.77
CA PHE A 153 -3.38 -16.23 -3.45
C PHE A 153 -3.23 -17.11 -2.23
N TYR A 154 -2.16 -17.89 -2.17
CA TYR A 154 -1.91 -18.73 -0.99
C TYR A 154 -1.75 -17.90 0.29
N ARG A 155 -1.08 -16.75 0.22
CA ARG A 155 -0.89 -15.85 1.37
C ARG A 155 -2.21 -15.33 1.98
N GLU A 156 -3.32 -15.32 1.21
CA GLU A 156 -4.65 -14.98 1.75
C GLU A 156 -5.14 -16.04 2.73
N ILE A 157 -4.75 -17.32 2.54
CA ILE A 157 -5.06 -18.41 3.50
C ILE A 157 -4.35 -18.14 4.82
N SER A 158 -3.06 -17.78 4.78
CA SER A 158 -2.28 -17.46 5.97
C SER A 158 -2.83 -16.24 6.71
N LEU A 159 -3.20 -15.19 5.98
CA LEU A 159 -3.85 -14.01 6.55
C LEU A 159 -5.20 -14.35 7.18
N TYR A 160 -6.02 -15.14 6.49
CA TYR A 160 -7.32 -15.59 7.00
C TYR A 160 -7.15 -16.35 8.32
N SER A 161 -6.21 -17.31 8.36
CA SER A 161 -5.92 -18.09 9.57
C SER A 161 -5.47 -17.20 10.74
N MET A 162 -4.70 -16.16 10.48
CA MET A 162 -4.26 -15.22 11.51
C MET A 162 -5.42 -14.33 12.03
N LEU A 163 -6.34 -13.94 11.17
CA LEU A 163 -7.48 -13.08 11.55
C LEU A 163 -8.61 -13.86 12.24
N HIS A 164 -8.70 -15.19 12.03
CA HIS A 164 -9.73 -16.10 12.55
C HIS A 164 -9.09 -17.23 13.33
N GLU A 165 -8.27 -16.88 14.29
CA GLU A 165 -7.43 -17.80 15.03
C GLU A 165 -8.27 -18.80 15.83
N GLY A 166 -8.09 -20.11 15.57
CA GLY A 166 -8.80 -21.19 16.25
C GLY A 166 -10.25 -21.42 15.79
N GLU A 167 -10.77 -20.61 14.88
CA GLU A 167 -12.14 -20.76 14.38
C GLU A 167 -12.27 -21.91 13.37
N THR A 168 -13.42 -22.58 13.42
CA THR A 168 -13.80 -23.60 12.41
C THR A 168 -14.14 -22.89 11.09
N VAL A 169 -13.67 -23.44 9.97
CA VAL A 169 -13.84 -22.85 8.64
C VAL A 169 -14.40 -23.86 7.64
N ASP A 170 -15.35 -23.42 6.81
CA ASP A 170 -15.79 -24.15 5.63
C ASP A 170 -14.83 -23.85 4.47
N VAL A 171 -14.12 -24.86 4.03
CA VAL A 171 -13.14 -24.77 2.95
C VAL A 171 -13.74 -25.30 1.66
N THR A 172 -13.82 -24.44 0.64
CA THR A 172 -14.17 -24.86 -0.73
C THR A 172 -12.89 -24.94 -1.55
N TYR A 173 -12.68 -26.10 -2.18
CA TYR A 173 -11.52 -26.33 -3.03
C TYR A 173 -11.92 -26.97 -4.37
N LEU A 174 -11.06 -26.82 -5.37
CA LEU A 174 -11.18 -27.46 -6.67
C LEU A 174 -10.28 -28.69 -6.72
N ARG A 175 -10.86 -29.84 -7.09
CA ARG A 175 -10.17 -31.08 -7.44
C ARG A 175 -10.66 -31.56 -8.79
N ASP A 176 -9.76 -31.72 -9.75
CA ASP A 176 -10.08 -32.13 -11.12
C ASP A 176 -11.18 -31.26 -11.76
N GLY A 177 -11.15 -29.93 -11.50
CA GLY A 177 -12.11 -28.95 -11.99
C GLY A 177 -13.48 -28.97 -11.29
N LYS A 178 -13.72 -29.85 -10.31
CA LYS A 178 -14.97 -29.95 -9.54
C LYS A 178 -14.81 -29.27 -8.18
N LYS A 179 -15.85 -28.56 -7.76
CA LYS A 179 -15.91 -27.94 -6.42
C LYS A 179 -16.27 -28.98 -5.36
N HIS A 180 -15.51 -28.97 -4.28
CA HIS A 180 -15.76 -29.73 -3.06
C HIS A 180 -15.77 -28.76 -1.88
N THR A 181 -16.56 -29.06 -0.86
CA THR A 181 -16.59 -28.27 0.39
C THR A 181 -16.46 -29.21 1.57
N THR A 182 -15.63 -28.82 2.53
CA THR A 182 -15.44 -29.55 3.79
C THR A 182 -15.22 -28.53 4.91
N THR A 183 -15.51 -28.96 6.14
CA THR A 183 -15.34 -28.10 7.31
C THR A 183 -14.05 -28.51 8.04
N LEU A 184 -13.18 -27.55 8.33
CA LEU A 184 -11.91 -27.74 9.04
C LEU A 184 -11.94 -27.04 10.38
N LYS A 185 -11.49 -27.74 11.43
CA LYS A 185 -11.15 -27.14 12.71
C LYS A 185 -9.63 -27.10 12.84
N PRO A 186 -8.99 -25.91 12.89
CA PRO A 186 -7.54 -25.82 12.95
C PRO A 186 -7.00 -26.40 14.25
N LYS A 187 -5.80 -26.96 14.21
CA LYS A 187 -5.08 -27.47 15.39
C LYS A 187 -4.00 -26.50 15.82
N TYR A 188 -3.81 -26.35 17.12
CA TYR A 188 -2.74 -25.55 17.67
C TYR A 188 -1.40 -26.28 17.50
N ASP A 189 -0.44 -25.59 16.90
CA ASP A 189 0.92 -26.06 16.69
C ASP A 189 1.85 -25.44 17.72
N GLU A 190 2.42 -26.28 18.58
CA GLU A 190 3.30 -25.84 19.69
C GLU A 190 4.62 -25.24 19.18
N THR A 191 5.07 -25.65 17.99
CA THR A 191 6.34 -25.19 17.41
C THR A 191 6.23 -23.78 16.88
N THR A 192 5.16 -23.52 16.12
CA THR A 192 4.90 -22.19 15.52
C THR A 192 4.08 -21.29 16.43
N LYS A 193 3.50 -21.82 17.51
CA LYS A 193 2.56 -21.17 18.45
C LYS A 193 1.38 -20.52 17.72
N ARG A 194 0.83 -21.24 16.72
CA ARG A 194 -0.28 -20.78 15.88
C ARG A 194 -1.27 -21.92 15.62
N TYR A 195 -2.50 -21.53 15.28
CA TYR A 195 -3.47 -22.47 14.77
C TYR A 195 -3.26 -22.71 13.27
N LEU A 196 -3.12 -23.98 12.87
CA LEU A 196 -2.84 -24.38 11.49
C LEU A 196 -3.91 -25.34 10.98
N TYR A 197 -4.27 -25.18 9.70
CA TYR A 197 -5.14 -26.14 8.98
C TYR A 197 -4.36 -27.35 8.47
N GLY A 198 -3.04 -27.23 8.34
CA GLY A 198 -2.17 -28.28 7.82
C GLY A 198 -2.02 -28.27 6.29
N PHE A 199 -2.20 -27.11 5.65
CA PHE A 199 -1.93 -26.95 4.23
C PHE A 199 -0.42 -26.84 3.97
N ASN A 200 0.06 -27.62 2.99
CA ASN A 200 1.42 -27.49 2.47
C ASN A 200 1.39 -26.94 1.05
N VAL A 201 2.15 -25.90 0.77
CA VAL A 201 2.19 -25.24 -0.53
C VAL A 201 3.39 -25.67 -1.36
N SER A 202 3.19 -25.67 -2.67
CA SER A 202 4.26 -26.01 -3.62
C SER A 202 5.37 -24.95 -3.69
N GLY A 203 5.10 -23.71 -3.32
CA GLY A 203 6.00 -22.58 -3.59
C GLY A 203 6.12 -22.24 -5.08
N GLU A 204 5.49 -23.01 -5.95
CA GLU A 204 5.50 -22.78 -7.39
C GLU A 204 4.62 -21.60 -7.77
N ARG A 205 5.11 -20.77 -8.66
CA ARG A 205 4.35 -19.65 -9.21
C ARG A 205 3.69 -20.03 -10.53
N THR A 206 2.42 -19.67 -10.66
CA THR A 206 1.66 -19.90 -11.89
C THR A 206 1.77 -18.69 -12.80
N LYS A 207 2.26 -18.86 -14.04
CA LYS A 207 2.30 -17.80 -15.05
C LYS A 207 0.97 -17.75 -15.78
N PRO A 208 0.17 -16.67 -15.63
CA PRO A 208 -1.09 -16.52 -16.32
C PRO A 208 -0.89 -15.93 -17.72
N GLY A 209 -1.87 -16.11 -18.61
CA GLY A 209 -1.98 -15.27 -19.82
C GLY A 209 -2.37 -13.83 -19.46
N LEU A 210 -2.18 -12.88 -20.41
CA LEU A 210 -2.30 -11.43 -20.16
C LEU A 210 -3.62 -11.01 -19.50
N GLY A 211 -4.77 -11.54 -19.95
CA GLY A 211 -6.07 -11.20 -19.35
C GLY A 211 -6.17 -11.59 -17.86
N LYS A 212 -5.66 -12.78 -17.51
CA LYS A 212 -5.57 -13.20 -16.11
C LYS A 212 -4.53 -12.40 -15.35
N ALA A 213 -3.40 -12.01 -15.97
CA ALA A 213 -2.39 -11.17 -15.33
C ALA A 213 -2.98 -9.83 -14.90
N LEU A 214 -3.77 -9.16 -15.73
CA LEU A 214 -4.49 -7.93 -15.40
C LEU A 214 -5.43 -8.14 -14.19
N LEU A 215 -6.22 -9.22 -14.21
CA LEU A 215 -7.15 -9.54 -13.11
C LEU A 215 -6.41 -9.82 -11.79
N TYR A 216 -5.34 -10.63 -11.84
CA TYR A 216 -4.57 -10.95 -10.63
C TYR A 216 -3.79 -9.73 -10.11
N SER A 217 -3.40 -8.79 -10.98
CA SER A 217 -2.83 -7.50 -10.53
C SER A 217 -3.86 -6.65 -9.76
N CYS A 218 -5.14 -6.69 -10.15
CA CYS A 218 -6.20 -6.07 -9.35
C CYS A 218 -6.37 -6.78 -7.98
N TYR A 219 -6.32 -8.12 -7.95
CA TYR A 219 -6.38 -8.86 -6.70
C TYR A 219 -5.18 -8.56 -5.80
N GLU A 220 -3.99 -8.35 -6.38
CA GLU A 220 -2.78 -7.94 -5.66
C GLU A 220 -2.98 -6.60 -4.94
N VAL A 221 -3.49 -5.60 -5.66
CA VAL A 221 -3.80 -4.29 -5.06
C VAL A 221 -4.86 -4.42 -3.97
N LYS A 222 -5.94 -5.17 -4.24
CA LYS A 222 -7.00 -5.45 -3.25
C LYS A 222 -6.43 -6.12 -2.00
N TYR A 223 -5.55 -7.10 -2.15
CA TYR A 223 -4.91 -7.79 -1.02
C TYR A 223 -4.11 -6.80 -0.16
N ASN A 224 -3.28 -5.96 -0.78
CA ASN A 224 -2.49 -4.96 -0.07
C ASN A 224 -3.37 -3.90 0.63
N ILE A 225 -4.46 -3.44 0.00
CA ILE A 225 -5.43 -2.55 0.64
C ILE A 225 -6.06 -3.23 1.86
N TYR A 226 -6.51 -4.48 1.71
CA TYR A 226 -7.15 -5.23 2.78
C TYR A 226 -6.19 -5.46 3.96
N THR A 227 -4.95 -5.90 3.70
CA THR A 227 -3.94 -6.10 4.76
C THR A 227 -3.60 -4.81 5.49
N THR A 228 -3.55 -3.67 4.78
CA THR A 228 -3.33 -2.36 5.40
C THR A 228 -4.48 -1.99 6.35
N ILE A 229 -5.73 -2.18 5.90
CA ILE A 229 -6.92 -1.88 6.72
C ILE A 229 -6.97 -2.78 7.95
N GLU A 230 -6.74 -4.09 7.79
CA GLU A 230 -6.74 -5.03 8.93
C GLU A 230 -5.57 -4.73 9.89
N GLY A 231 -4.38 -4.39 9.37
CA GLY A 231 -3.27 -3.94 10.21
C GLY A 231 -3.60 -2.70 11.04
N LEU A 232 -4.26 -1.71 10.43
CA LEU A 232 -4.74 -0.52 11.15
C LEU A 232 -5.78 -0.86 12.23
N LYS A 233 -6.73 -1.76 11.92
CA LYS A 233 -7.70 -2.23 12.91
C LYS A 233 -7.01 -2.92 14.09
N MET A 234 -6.03 -3.80 13.81
CA MET A 234 -5.28 -4.49 14.88
C MET A 234 -4.52 -3.51 15.76
N LEU A 235 -3.99 -2.43 15.20
CA LEU A 235 -3.35 -1.35 15.98
C LEU A 235 -4.38 -0.59 16.83
N CYS A 236 -5.52 -0.24 16.27
CA CYS A 236 -6.58 0.49 16.99
C CYS A 236 -7.22 -0.34 18.10
N THR A 237 -7.32 -1.66 17.93
CA THR A 237 -7.88 -2.58 18.92
C THR A 237 -6.85 -3.05 19.97
N GLY A 238 -5.57 -2.70 19.80
CA GLY A 238 -4.49 -3.17 20.68
C GLY A 238 -4.08 -4.63 20.47
N ALA A 239 -4.62 -5.30 19.45
CA ALA A 239 -4.22 -6.65 19.05
C ALA A 239 -2.78 -6.72 18.49
N ALA A 240 -2.30 -5.61 17.94
CA ALA A 240 -0.91 -5.44 17.54
C ALA A 240 -0.23 -4.35 18.37
N SER A 241 1.01 -4.61 18.80
CA SER A 241 1.81 -3.61 19.50
C SER A 241 2.44 -2.61 18.53
N VAL A 242 2.49 -1.34 18.91
CA VAL A 242 3.25 -0.29 18.19
C VAL A 242 4.72 -0.69 18.02
N ASN A 243 5.25 -1.49 18.93
CA ASN A 243 6.61 -2.03 18.82
C ASN A 243 6.80 -2.95 17.62
N ASN A 244 5.73 -3.54 17.07
CA ASN A 244 5.80 -4.39 15.88
C ASN A 244 5.84 -3.59 14.58
N LEU A 245 5.57 -2.28 14.62
CA LEU A 245 5.71 -1.41 13.46
C LEU A 245 7.18 -1.25 13.08
N SER A 246 7.43 -1.32 11.79
CA SER A 246 8.69 -0.90 11.20
C SER A 246 8.56 0.54 10.72
N GLY A 247 9.39 1.43 11.24
CA GLY A 247 9.47 2.78 10.74
C GLY A 247 10.38 2.88 9.50
N PRO A 248 10.69 4.10 9.03
CA PRO A 248 11.43 4.31 7.80
C PRO A 248 12.78 3.59 7.75
N VAL A 249 13.51 3.56 8.87
CA VAL A 249 14.83 2.93 8.95
C VAL A 249 14.72 1.41 8.86
N GLY A 250 13.74 0.81 9.55
CA GLY A 250 13.44 -0.62 9.49
C GLY A 250 13.00 -1.06 8.09
N ILE A 251 12.17 -0.24 7.42
CA ILE A 251 11.73 -0.51 6.05
C ILE A 251 12.93 -0.53 5.09
N VAL A 252 13.79 0.50 5.14
CA VAL A 252 14.99 0.57 4.26
C VAL A 252 15.94 -0.61 4.50
N LYS A 253 16.13 -1.00 5.78
CA LYS A 253 16.93 -2.18 6.12
C LYS A 253 16.33 -3.45 5.51
N ASN A 254 15.04 -3.72 5.76
CA ASN A 254 14.37 -4.92 5.25
C ASN A 254 14.36 -4.99 3.72
N MET A 255 14.18 -3.85 3.05
CA MET A 255 14.32 -3.76 1.58
C MET A 255 15.72 -4.15 1.13
N GLY A 256 16.75 -3.64 1.81
CA GLY A 256 18.12 -3.95 1.49
C GLY A 256 18.46 -5.43 1.68
N ASP A 257 18.08 -5.99 2.83
CA ASP A 257 18.32 -7.40 3.14
C ASP A 257 17.61 -8.31 2.12
N THR A 258 16.36 -7.97 1.76
CA THR A 258 15.59 -8.71 0.74
C THR A 258 16.22 -8.61 -0.65
N TYR A 259 16.72 -7.43 -1.02
CA TYR A 259 17.42 -7.23 -2.30
C TYR A 259 18.69 -8.06 -2.38
N GLU A 260 19.56 -7.98 -1.36
CA GLU A 260 20.83 -8.71 -1.33
C GLU A 260 20.62 -10.22 -1.34
N GLN A 261 19.65 -10.72 -0.57
CA GLN A 261 19.29 -12.12 -0.58
C GLN A 261 18.80 -12.57 -1.96
N ALA A 262 17.92 -11.80 -2.59
CA ALA A 262 17.39 -12.15 -3.91
C ALA A 262 18.49 -12.14 -4.99
N VAL A 263 19.39 -11.14 -4.95
CA VAL A 263 20.51 -11.05 -5.89
C VAL A 263 21.46 -12.23 -5.71
N SER A 264 21.78 -12.61 -4.47
CA SER A 264 22.69 -13.74 -4.17
C SER A 264 22.12 -15.09 -4.61
N MET A 265 20.80 -15.28 -4.50
CA MET A 265 20.14 -16.55 -4.85
C MET A 265 19.86 -16.69 -6.34
N SER A 266 19.46 -15.64 -7.03
CA SER A 266 18.88 -15.73 -8.38
C SER A 266 19.20 -14.53 -9.29
N GLY A 267 20.17 -13.71 -8.90
CA GLY A 267 20.70 -12.61 -9.70
C GLY A 267 19.90 -11.31 -9.60
N VAL A 268 20.43 -10.28 -10.26
CA VAL A 268 19.94 -8.89 -10.16
C VAL A 268 18.47 -8.74 -10.58
N TRP A 269 18.01 -9.52 -11.57
CA TRP A 269 16.63 -9.45 -12.02
C TRP A 269 15.62 -9.79 -10.92
N LEU A 270 15.88 -10.85 -10.15
CA LEU A 270 15.01 -11.18 -9.00
C LEU A 270 15.11 -10.11 -7.91
N GLY A 271 16.27 -9.52 -7.71
CA GLY A 271 16.45 -8.35 -6.82
C GLY A 271 15.54 -7.20 -7.22
N ILE A 272 15.49 -6.84 -8.52
CA ILE A 272 14.58 -5.79 -9.04
C ILE A 272 13.12 -6.15 -8.82
N LEU A 273 12.70 -7.39 -9.09
CA LEU A 273 11.32 -7.83 -8.88
C LEU A 273 10.92 -7.76 -7.40
N ASN A 274 11.83 -8.08 -6.47
CA ASN A 274 11.57 -7.90 -5.04
C ASN A 274 11.43 -6.42 -4.66
N MET A 275 12.21 -5.53 -5.28
CA MET A 275 12.02 -4.09 -5.06
C MET A 275 10.69 -3.59 -5.62
N LEU A 276 10.25 -4.09 -6.78
CA LEU A 276 8.89 -3.79 -7.27
C LEU A 276 7.80 -4.33 -6.33
N ASN A 277 8.02 -5.49 -5.69
CA ASN A 277 7.07 -6.00 -4.69
C ASN A 277 6.98 -5.09 -3.45
N TRP A 278 8.11 -4.58 -2.95
CA TRP A 278 8.12 -3.50 -1.96
C TRP A 278 7.39 -2.25 -2.47
N GLY A 279 7.55 -1.92 -3.76
CA GLY A 279 6.83 -0.82 -4.41
C GLY A 279 5.32 -1.03 -4.41
N VAL A 280 4.82 -2.24 -4.68
CA VAL A 280 3.38 -2.58 -4.56
C VAL A 280 2.88 -2.32 -3.15
N LEU A 281 3.58 -2.88 -2.15
CA LEU A 281 3.22 -2.74 -0.74
C LEU A 281 3.19 -1.28 -0.30
N ILE A 282 4.27 -0.54 -0.53
CA ILE A 282 4.42 0.86 -0.08
C ILE A 282 3.42 1.76 -0.80
N SER A 283 3.26 1.59 -2.12
CA SER A 283 2.34 2.42 -2.90
C SER A 283 0.88 2.19 -2.50
N ALA A 284 0.46 0.93 -2.32
CA ALA A 284 -0.88 0.61 -1.86
C ALA A 284 -1.13 1.14 -0.43
N ASN A 285 -0.16 0.96 0.48
CA ASN A 285 -0.24 1.49 1.85
C ASN A 285 -0.34 3.02 1.85
N LEU A 286 0.48 3.70 1.06
CA LEU A 286 0.44 5.17 0.96
C LEU A 286 -0.91 5.64 0.41
N GLY A 287 -1.49 4.92 -0.58
CA GLY A 287 -2.83 5.20 -1.09
C GLY A 287 -3.90 5.09 0.00
N VAL A 288 -3.88 4.03 0.82
CA VAL A 288 -4.83 3.85 1.94
C VAL A 288 -4.60 4.88 3.04
N MET A 289 -3.34 5.09 3.45
CA MET A 289 -3.00 6.02 4.53
C MET A 289 -3.40 7.45 4.18
N ASN A 290 -3.15 7.89 2.93
CA ASN A 290 -3.52 9.22 2.48
C ASN A 290 -5.04 9.42 2.36
N LEU A 291 -5.85 8.35 2.29
CA LEU A 291 -7.31 8.42 2.33
C LEU A 291 -7.88 8.42 3.75
N LEU A 292 -7.06 8.20 4.78
CA LEU A 292 -7.53 8.28 6.17
C LEU A 292 -8.00 9.70 6.50
N PRO A 293 -9.08 9.86 7.30
CA PRO A 293 -9.61 11.15 7.69
C PRO A 293 -8.73 11.83 8.76
N LEU A 294 -7.42 11.90 8.47
CA LEU A 294 -6.43 12.50 9.36
C LEU A 294 -5.99 13.86 8.82
N PRO A 295 -5.91 14.89 9.66
CA PRO A 295 -5.33 16.16 9.27
C PRO A 295 -3.90 15.97 8.73
N ALA A 296 -3.50 16.84 7.82
CA ALA A 296 -2.24 16.78 7.07
C ALA A 296 -2.16 15.73 5.94
N LEU A 297 -3.13 14.84 5.81
CA LEU A 297 -3.26 13.91 4.69
C LEU A 297 -4.39 14.36 3.75
N ASP A 298 -4.37 13.86 2.51
CA ASP A 298 -5.42 14.15 1.51
C ASP A 298 -6.81 13.78 2.01
N GLY A 299 -6.93 12.67 2.73
CA GLY A 299 -8.17 12.21 3.35
C GLY A 299 -8.75 13.21 4.34
N GLY A 300 -7.91 13.89 5.10
CA GLY A 300 -8.35 15.00 5.97
C GLY A 300 -8.98 16.14 5.16
N ARG A 301 -8.32 16.56 4.07
CA ARG A 301 -8.87 17.59 3.15
C ARG A 301 -10.14 17.12 2.45
N LEU A 302 -10.19 15.84 2.04
CA LEU A 302 -11.40 15.24 1.48
C LEU A 302 -12.60 15.31 2.42
N VAL A 303 -12.41 15.09 3.72
CA VAL A 303 -13.48 15.22 4.72
C VAL A 303 -14.07 16.64 4.72
N PHE A 304 -13.24 17.68 4.74
CA PHE A 304 -13.71 19.07 4.67
C PHE A 304 -14.49 19.34 3.38
N LEU A 305 -13.98 18.87 2.23
CA LEU A 305 -14.64 19.03 0.94
C LEU A 305 -15.97 18.26 0.86
N ILE A 306 -16.07 17.06 1.43
CA ILE A 306 -17.33 16.28 1.52
C ILE A 306 -18.35 17.01 2.41
N VAL A 307 -17.92 17.53 3.56
CA VAL A 307 -18.78 18.33 4.45
C VAL A 307 -19.27 19.58 3.72
N GLU A 308 -18.40 20.26 2.96
CA GLU A 308 -18.79 21.41 2.14
C GLU A 308 -19.83 21.02 1.07
N ALA A 309 -19.63 19.90 0.37
CA ALA A 309 -20.57 19.39 -0.64
C ALA A 309 -21.97 19.11 -0.06
N ILE A 310 -22.03 18.52 1.15
CA ILE A 310 -23.29 18.21 1.84
C ILE A 310 -23.97 19.48 2.34
N ARG A 311 -23.20 20.38 2.99
CA ARG A 311 -23.74 21.63 3.58
C ARG A 311 -24.00 22.71 2.55
N ARG A 312 -23.45 22.58 1.33
CA ARG A 312 -23.48 23.60 0.27
C ARG A 312 -22.95 24.98 0.73
N LYS A 313 -22.08 24.98 1.73
CA LYS A 313 -21.45 26.17 2.31
C LYS A 313 -19.98 25.88 2.55
N ARG A 314 -19.11 26.76 2.08
CA ARG A 314 -17.66 26.63 2.24
C ARG A 314 -17.26 26.52 3.70
N VAL A 315 -16.26 25.70 3.96
CA VAL A 315 -15.56 25.66 5.23
C VAL A 315 -14.55 26.81 5.23
N ASP A 316 -14.33 27.41 6.38
CA ASP A 316 -13.39 28.47 6.60
C ASP A 316 -11.96 27.94 6.40
N THR A 317 -11.24 28.48 5.40
CA THR A 317 -9.88 28.04 5.04
C THR A 317 -8.88 28.23 6.16
N GLU A 318 -9.03 29.27 7.00
CA GLU A 318 -8.13 29.47 8.15
C GLU A 318 -8.29 28.34 9.19
N LYS A 319 -9.53 27.94 9.47
CA LYS A 319 -9.80 26.82 10.40
C LYS A 319 -9.30 25.49 9.86
N GLU A 320 -9.49 25.25 8.56
CA GLU A 320 -8.93 24.08 7.88
C GLU A 320 -7.40 24.06 8.01
N GLY A 321 -6.74 25.20 7.74
CA GLY A 321 -5.29 25.36 7.86
C GLY A 321 -4.78 25.05 9.29
N TYR A 322 -5.45 25.56 10.34
CA TYR A 322 -5.08 25.26 11.71
C TYR A 322 -5.20 23.76 12.05
N VAL A 323 -6.27 23.11 11.59
CA VAL A 323 -6.47 21.67 11.83
C VAL A 323 -5.37 20.87 11.12
N HIS A 324 -5.02 21.24 9.87
CA HIS A 324 -3.92 20.61 9.15
C HIS A 324 -2.57 20.83 9.84
N LEU A 325 -2.28 22.05 10.32
CA LEU A 325 -1.04 22.33 11.04
C LEU A 325 -0.88 21.47 12.30
N VAL A 326 -1.95 21.35 13.10
CA VAL A 326 -1.95 20.46 14.28
C VAL A 326 -1.70 19.02 13.88
N GLY A 327 -2.32 18.56 12.79
CA GLY A 327 -2.09 17.22 12.24
C GLY A 327 -0.64 16.98 11.85
N ILE A 328 -0.03 17.93 11.14
CA ILE A 328 1.39 17.85 10.74
C ILE A 328 2.29 17.72 11.99
N VAL A 329 2.07 18.53 13.02
CA VAL A 329 2.86 18.46 14.25
C VAL A 329 2.72 17.10 14.93
N LEU A 330 1.50 16.58 15.03
CA LEU A 330 1.25 15.25 15.61
C LEU A 330 1.91 14.13 14.81
N LEU A 331 1.84 14.17 13.47
CA LEU A 331 2.50 13.19 12.61
C LEU A 331 4.03 13.27 12.72
N LEU A 332 4.61 14.46 12.81
CA LEU A 332 6.05 14.63 13.03
C LEU A 332 6.48 14.07 14.38
N LEU A 333 5.71 14.29 15.45
CA LEU A 333 5.97 13.71 16.77
C LEU A 333 5.90 12.18 16.73
N LEU A 334 4.86 11.62 16.09
CA LEU A 334 4.74 10.17 15.89
C LEU A 334 5.93 9.62 15.11
N MET A 335 6.36 10.29 14.03
CA MET A 335 7.51 9.88 13.23
C MET A 335 8.79 9.84 14.07
N VAL A 336 9.02 10.83 14.95
CA VAL A 336 10.18 10.86 15.86
C VAL A 336 10.14 9.66 16.80
N VAL A 337 8.99 9.33 17.39
CA VAL A 337 8.82 8.18 18.30
C VAL A 337 9.10 6.86 17.56
N VAL A 338 8.54 6.69 16.37
CA VAL A 338 8.73 5.46 15.57
C VAL A 338 10.19 5.33 15.14
N MET A 339 10.83 6.43 14.71
CA MET A 339 12.23 6.43 14.30
C MET A 339 13.16 6.10 15.50
N PHE A 340 12.87 6.62 16.67
CA PHE A 340 13.61 6.27 17.89
C PHE A 340 13.49 4.78 18.22
N ASN A 341 12.29 4.21 18.08
CA ASN A 341 12.05 2.79 18.29
C ASN A 341 12.79 1.93 17.26
N ASP A 342 12.83 2.34 15.98
CA ASP A 342 13.60 1.66 14.93
C ASP A 342 15.10 1.63 15.25
N ILE A 343 15.66 2.79 15.60
CA ILE A 343 17.09 2.89 15.96
C ILE A 343 17.41 2.00 17.16
N ARG A 344 16.55 2.01 18.18
CA ARG A 344 16.72 1.15 19.35
C ARG A 344 16.77 -0.32 18.99
N LYS A 345 15.88 -0.81 18.08
CA LYS A 345 15.88 -2.19 17.60
C LYS A 345 17.11 -2.57 16.79
N LEU A 346 17.85 -1.59 16.26
CA LEU A 346 19.08 -1.84 15.50
C LEU A 346 20.31 -1.93 16.39
N ILE A 347 20.27 -1.37 17.61
CA ILE A 347 21.39 -1.29 18.55
C ILE A 347 21.32 -2.42 19.59
N VAL A 348 20.11 -2.86 19.93
CA VAL A 348 19.84 -3.96 20.88
C VAL A 348 19.58 -5.24 20.12
#